data_63e1882cd52b8738cb488fb6f435cea8
#
_entry.id   63e1882cd52b8738cb488fb6f435cea8
#
_cell.length_a   1.000
_cell.length_b   1.000
_cell.length_c   1.000
_cell.angle_alpha   90.00
_cell.angle_beta   90.00
_cell.angle_gamma   90.00
#
_symmetry.space_group_name_H-M   'P 1'
#
loop_
_entity.id
_entity.type
_entity.pdbx_description
1 polymer ?
#
loop_
_entity_poly.entity_id
_entity_poly.type
_entity_poly.pdbx_seq_one_letter_code
_entity_poly.pdbx_strand_id
1 'polypeptide(L)'
;MFDEFIKEITKELEAKESRSRARSAAPHARFKYAVSFLIGELWRNSLSYPPSESSINLRRGYYSELPRYRDENLTYRQVKAAFDGMIDCRMIKVTTAGFFRREIGSGELTRFIPTDRLLEKFESLEGHPAFQLKP
;
A
#
# COMPACT_ATOMS: atom_id res chain seq x y z
N MET A 1 -5.14 17.48 -3.20
CA MET A 1 -3.80 17.13 -3.71
C MET A 1 -3.42 15.67 -3.50
N PHE A 2 -3.57 15.16 -2.31
CA PHE A 2 -3.26 13.75 -2.06
C PHE A 2 -4.16 12.82 -2.88
N ASP A 3 -5.43 13.18 -3.05
CA ASP A 3 -6.35 12.39 -3.86
C ASP A 3 -5.90 12.30 -5.32
N GLU A 4 -5.38 13.39 -5.89
CA GLU A 4 -4.86 13.39 -7.25
C GLU A 4 -3.63 12.49 -7.37
N PHE A 5 -2.78 12.51 -6.36
CA PHE A 5 -1.61 11.63 -6.30
C PHE A 5 -2.03 10.16 -6.30
N ILE A 6 -3.00 9.79 -5.46
CA ILE A 6 -3.52 8.42 -5.41
C ILE A 6 -4.15 8.03 -6.75
N LYS A 7 -4.86 8.95 -7.38
CA LYS A 7 -5.48 8.72 -8.66
C LYS A 7 -4.45 8.38 -9.74
N GLU A 8 -3.34 9.13 -9.78
CA GLU A 8 -2.26 8.87 -10.73
C GLU A 8 -1.57 7.53 -10.48
N ILE A 9 -1.29 7.22 -9.22
CA ILE A 9 -0.69 5.94 -8.85
C ILE A 9 -1.62 4.79 -9.26
N THR A 10 -2.89 4.89 -8.93
CA THR A 10 -3.88 3.87 -9.26
C THR A 10 -3.94 3.63 -10.76
N LYS A 11 -3.94 4.71 -11.54
CA LYS A 11 -3.95 4.64 -13.00
C LYS A 11 -2.72 3.90 -13.53
N GLU A 12 -1.55 4.19 -12.98
CA GLU A 12 -0.32 3.54 -13.38
C GLU A 12 -0.34 2.04 -13.07
N LEU A 13 -0.83 1.67 -11.89
CA LEU A 13 -0.95 0.27 -11.50
C LEU A 13 -1.91 -0.48 -12.43
N GLU A 14 -3.05 0.11 -12.73
CA GLU A 14 -4.03 -0.52 -13.62
C GLU A 14 -3.52 -0.65 -15.04
N ALA A 15 -2.73 0.32 -15.51
CA ALA A 15 -2.14 0.26 -16.84
C ALA A 15 -1.12 -0.87 -16.96
N LYS A 16 -0.46 -1.22 -15.86
CA LYS A 16 0.54 -2.31 -15.84
C LYS A 16 -0.11 -3.69 -15.74
N GLU A 17 -1.33 -3.78 -15.24
CA GLU A 17 -2.02 -5.06 -15.11
C GLU A 17 -2.37 -5.66 -16.47
N SER A 18 -2.23 -6.99 -16.59
CA SER A 18 -2.61 -7.73 -17.80
C SER A 18 -4.07 -8.16 -17.71
N ARG A 19 -4.97 -7.21 -17.56
CA ARG A 19 -6.40 -7.48 -17.45
C ARG A 19 -7.06 -7.43 -18.84
N SER A 20 -7.93 -8.41 -19.10
CA SER A 20 -8.71 -8.41 -20.33
C SER A 20 -9.79 -7.32 -20.33
N ARG A 21 -10.21 -6.87 -19.15
CA ARG A 21 -11.19 -5.82 -18.99
C ARG A 21 -10.76 -4.88 -17.88
N ALA A 22 -11.03 -3.59 -18.06
CA ALA A 22 -10.87 -2.63 -16.99
C ALA A 22 -11.90 -2.91 -15.88
N ARG A 23 -11.54 -2.53 -14.65
CA ARG A 23 -12.48 -2.63 -13.53
C ARG A 23 -13.67 -1.72 -13.77
N SER A 24 -14.87 -2.18 -13.42
CA SER A 24 -16.04 -1.31 -13.39
C SER A 24 -15.93 -0.32 -12.22
N ALA A 25 -16.87 0.61 -12.13
CA ALA A 25 -16.76 1.74 -11.19
C ALA A 25 -16.57 1.31 -9.73
N ALA A 26 -17.36 0.36 -9.23
CA ALA A 26 -17.28 -0.04 -7.82
C ALA A 26 -15.98 -0.77 -7.49
N PRO A 27 -15.55 -1.81 -8.24
CA PRO A 27 -14.24 -2.44 -8.01
C PRO A 27 -13.07 -1.48 -8.18
N HIS A 28 -13.17 -0.53 -9.13
CA HIS A 28 -12.12 0.49 -9.31
C HIS A 28 -12.00 1.37 -8.05
N ALA A 29 -13.12 1.81 -7.49
CA ALA A 29 -13.12 2.62 -6.28
C ALA A 29 -12.51 1.86 -5.10
N ARG A 30 -12.80 0.57 -4.98
CA ARG A 30 -12.22 -0.27 -3.90
C ARG A 30 -10.74 -0.49 -4.11
N PHE A 31 -10.30 -0.70 -5.35
CA PHE A 31 -8.88 -0.82 -5.67
C PHE A 31 -8.13 0.48 -5.34
N LYS A 32 -8.69 1.61 -5.76
CA LYS A 32 -8.13 2.93 -5.44
C LYS A 32 -8.03 3.15 -3.93
N TYR A 33 -9.04 2.71 -3.18
CA TYR A 33 -9.05 2.83 -1.73
C TYR A 33 -7.91 1.98 -1.12
N ALA A 34 -7.73 0.76 -1.59
CA ALA A 34 -6.64 -0.10 -1.12
C ALA A 34 -5.27 0.51 -1.42
N VAL A 35 -5.11 1.12 -2.60
CA VAL A 35 -3.87 1.84 -2.95
C VAL A 35 -3.66 2.99 -1.99
N SER A 36 -4.69 3.78 -1.70
CA SER A 36 -4.57 4.91 -0.79
C SER A 36 -4.20 4.47 0.63
N PHE A 37 -4.72 3.33 1.07
CA PHE A 37 -4.38 2.75 2.36
C PHE A 37 -2.88 2.42 2.44
N LEU A 38 -2.35 1.74 1.44
CA LEU A 38 -0.93 1.37 1.40
C LEU A 38 -0.03 2.60 1.28
N ILE A 39 -0.40 3.53 0.43
CA ILE A 39 0.36 4.78 0.25
C ILE A 39 0.38 5.58 1.56
N GLY A 40 -0.75 5.65 2.26
CA GLY A 40 -0.82 6.34 3.55
C GLY A 40 0.11 5.72 4.59
N GLU A 41 0.18 4.40 4.64
CA GLU A 41 1.10 3.70 5.54
C GLU A 41 2.56 4.02 5.19
N LEU A 42 2.90 3.93 3.91
CA LEU A 42 4.26 4.22 3.45
C LEU A 42 4.63 5.67 3.71
N TRP A 43 3.71 6.59 3.48
CA TRP A 43 3.92 8.01 3.72
C TRP A 43 4.24 8.28 5.20
N ARG A 44 3.39 7.77 6.11
CA ARG A 44 3.59 7.97 7.55
C ARG A 44 4.91 7.40 8.03
N ASN A 45 5.24 6.18 7.58
CA ASN A 45 6.46 5.52 8.03
C ASN A 45 7.71 6.15 7.45
N SER A 46 7.65 6.68 6.23
CA SER A 46 8.80 7.36 5.63
C SER A 46 9.07 8.72 6.28
N LEU A 47 8.05 9.35 6.88
CA LEU A 47 8.20 10.62 7.57
C LEU A 47 8.58 10.47 9.05
N SER A 48 8.49 9.28 9.59
CA SER A 48 8.89 9.04 10.98
C SER A 48 10.40 9.21 11.13
N TYR A 49 10.85 9.46 12.35
CA TYR A 49 12.26 9.69 12.59
C TYR A 49 12.75 8.76 13.71
N PRO A 50 13.58 7.76 13.39
CA PRO A 50 14.06 7.42 12.04
C PRO A 50 12.93 6.82 11.18
N PRO A 51 13.09 6.85 9.87
CA PRO A 51 12.12 6.19 8.98
C PRO A 51 11.97 4.71 9.31
N SER A 52 10.75 4.21 9.26
CA SER A 52 10.47 2.82 9.61
C SER A 52 9.88 2.05 8.44
N GLU A 53 10.00 0.73 8.51
CA GLU A 53 9.38 -0.15 7.54
C GLU A 53 7.88 -0.21 7.76
N SER A 54 7.11 -0.39 6.68
CA SER A 54 5.70 -0.72 6.77
C SER A 54 5.55 -2.22 6.87
N SER A 55 4.49 -2.67 7.51
CA SER A 55 4.21 -4.09 7.62
C SER A 55 2.77 -4.39 7.25
N ILE A 56 2.55 -5.55 6.68
CA ILE A 56 1.23 -5.95 6.23
C ILE A 56 1.06 -7.46 6.41
N ASN A 57 -0.15 -7.87 6.76
CA ASN A 57 -0.50 -9.28 6.85
C ASN A 57 -1.15 -9.69 5.52
N LEU A 58 -0.45 -10.48 4.74
CA LEU A 58 -0.96 -10.99 3.46
C LEU A 58 -1.65 -12.35 3.61
N ARG A 59 -2.01 -12.71 4.82
CA ARG A 59 -2.75 -13.93 5.09
C ARG A 59 -4.23 -13.75 4.75
N ARG A 60 -4.75 -14.71 4.01
CA ARG A 60 -6.13 -14.69 3.53
C ARG A 60 -7.14 -14.61 4.67
N GLY A 61 -8.13 -13.74 4.53
CA GLY A 61 -9.26 -13.64 5.45
C GLY A 61 -8.99 -12.92 6.75
N TYR A 62 -7.84 -12.28 6.90
CA TYR A 62 -7.41 -11.76 8.20
C TYR A 62 -7.59 -10.26 8.41
N TYR A 63 -7.81 -9.48 7.37
CA TYR A 63 -7.80 -8.02 7.50
C TYR A 63 -8.94 -7.47 8.35
N SER A 64 -10.14 -8.01 8.15
CA SER A 64 -11.31 -7.54 8.89
C SER A 64 -11.24 -7.84 10.39
N GLU A 65 -10.36 -8.75 10.79
CA GLU A 65 -10.23 -9.16 12.18
C GLU A 65 -9.20 -8.35 12.95
N LEU A 66 -8.32 -7.64 12.25
CA LEU A 66 -7.30 -6.82 12.89
C LEU A 66 -7.91 -5.46 13.27
N PRO A 67 -7.78 -5.02 14.54
CA PRO A 67 -8.35 -3.73 14.96
C PRO A 67 -7.91 -2.56 14.09
N ARG A 68 -6.66 -2.58 13.63
CA ARG A 68 -6.09 -1.53 12.80
C ARG A 68 -6.79 -1.38 11.45
N TYR A 69 -7.33 -2.48 10.90
CA TYR A 69 -7.94 -2.49 9.58
C TYR A 69 -9.45 -2.66 9.59
N ARG A 70 -10.02 -2.83 10.77
CA ARG A 70 -11.45 -3.13 10.93
C ARG A 70 -12.34 -2.10 10.25
N ASP A 71 -12.04 -0.82 10.46
CA ASP A 71 -12.85 0.27 9.95
C ASP A 71 -12.58 0.57 8.47
N GLU A 72 -11.53 -0.03 7.90
CA GLU A 72 -11.18 0.20 6.51
C GLU A 72 -12.03 -0.61 5.53
N ASN A 73 -12.70 -1.64 6.05
CA ASN A 73 -13.59 -2.48 5.23
C ASN A 73 -12.91 -3.00 3.95
N LEU A 74 -11.63 -3.35 4.06
CA LEU A 74 -10.84 -3.89 2.95
C LEU A 74 -10.75 -5.40 3.05
N THR A 75 -10.79 -6.08 1.90
CA THR A 75 -10.59 -7.52 1.85
C THR A 75 -9.13 -7.84 1.51
N TYR A 76 -8.74 -9.07 1.81
CA TYR A 76 -7.42 -9.58 1.44
C TYR A 76 -7.15 -9.40 -0.05
N ARG A 77 -8.14 -9.73 -0.90
CA ARG A 77 -7.97 -9.61 -2.36
C ARG A 77 -7.70 -8.19 -2.82
N GLN A 78 -8.40 -7.24 -2.23
CA GLN A 78 -8.24 -5.83 -2.58
C GLN A 78 -6.85 -5.32 -2.20
N VAL A 79 -6.42 -5.62 -0.99
CA VAL A 79 -5.11 -5.19 -0.50
C VAL A 79 -3.99 -5.90 -1.26
N LYS A 80 -4.13 -7.20 -1.50
CA LYS A 80 -3.12 -7.95 -2.24
C LYS A 80 -2.98 -7.46 -3.68
N ALA A 81 -4.09 -7.16 -4.35
CA ALA A 81 -4.05 -6.61 -5.71
C ALA A 81 -3.28 -5.29 -5.75
N ALA A 82 -3.54 -4.38 -4.80
CA ALA A 82 -2.82 -3.12 -4.71
C ALA A 82 -1.35 -3.33 -4.40
N PHE A 83 -1.05 -4.22 -3.44
CA PHE A 83 0.32 -4.53 -3.05
C PHE A 83 1.12 -5.10 -4.23
N ASP A 84 0.57 -6.12 -4.90
CA ASP A 84 1.22 -6.75 -6.05
C ASP A 84 1.43 -5.73 -7.19
N GLY A 85 0.44 -4.87 -7.42
CA GLY A 85 0.56 -3.81 -8.43
C GLY A 85 1.70 -2.85 -8.12
N MET A 86 1.87 -2.50 -6.85
CA MET A 86 2.96 -1.61 -6.43
C MET A 86 4.32 -2.29 -6.57
N ILE A 87 4.41 -3.60 -6.34
CA ILE A 87 5.62 -4.37 -6.60
C ILE A 87 5.94 -4.34 -8.11
N ASP A 88 4.94 -4.63 -8.93
CA ASP A 88 5.11 -4.68 -10.39
C ASP A 88 5.52 -3.34 -10.97
N CYS A 89 5.04 -2.25 -10.41
CA CYS A 89 5.39 -0.90 -10.82
C CYS A 89 6.66 -0.38 -10.14
N ARG A 90 7.35 -1.21 -9.36
CA ARG A 90 8.60 -0.89 -8.67
C ARG A 90 8.48 0.31 -7.74
N MET A 91 7.35 0.40 -7.06
CA MET A 91 7.10 1.46 -6.08
C MET A 91 7.43 1.04 -4.67
N ILE A 92 7.40 -0.27 -4.39
CA ILE A 92 7.75 -0.81 -3.09
C ILE A 92 8.70 -1.98 -3.24
N LYS A 93 9.46 -2.23 -2.18
CA LYS A 93 10.41 -3.33 -2.09
C LYS A 93 10.14 -4.10 -0.81
N VAL A 94 10.00 -5.42 -0.91
CA VAL A 94 9.85 -6.28 0.26
C VAL A 94 11.22 -6.46 0.92
N THR A 95 11.30 -6.15 2.20
CA THR A 95 12.52 -6.33 2.99
C THR A 95 12.49 -7.63 3.79
N THR A 96 11.30 -8.07 4.18
CA THR A 96 11.10 -9.34 4.88
C THR A 96 9.83 -9.99 4.37
N ALA A 97 9.94 -11.17 3.78
CA ALA A 97 8.77 -11.92 3.37
C ALA A 97 8.08 -12.51 4.61
N GLY A 98 6.78 -12.24 4.75
CA GLY A 98 6.00 -12.76 5.85
C GLY A 98 5.68 -14.23 5.70
N PHE A 99 5.39 -14.87 6.81
CA PHE A 99 4.97 -16.25 6.84
C PHE A 99 4.08 -16.51 8.06
N PHE A 100 3.36 -17.61 8.02
CA PHE A 100 2.59 -18.08 9.17
C PHE A 100 2.68 -19.60 9.25
N ARG A 101 2.99 -20.12 10.43
CA ARG A 101 3.08 -21.55 10.68
C ARG A 101 1.95 -21.97 11.60
N ARG A 102 1.03 -22.77 11.09
CA ARG A 102 -0.11 -23.25 11.85
C ARG A 102 0.31 -24.11 13.05
N GLU A 103 1.36 -24.90 12.88
CA GLU A 103 1.83 -25.85 13.89
C GLU A 103 2.22 -25.16 15.18
N ILE A 104 2.75 -23.96 15.09
CA ILE A 104 3.19 -23.19 16.27
C ILE A 104 2.36 -21.96 16.53
N GLY A 105 1.35 -21.71 15.67
CA GLY A 105 0.45 -20.58 15.85
C GLY A 105 1.12 -19.21 15.74
N SER A 106 2.27 -19.12 15.09
CA SER A 106 3.01 -17.86 14.99
C SER A 106 3.54 -17.63 13.57
N GLY A 107 3.91 -16.41 13.31
CA GLY A 107 4.46 -16.01 12.02
C GLY A 107 4.98 -14.58 12.07
N GLU A 108 5.37 -14.08 10.92
CA GLU A 108 5.83 -12.70 10.76
C GLU A 108 5.04 -12.00 9.68
N LEU A 109 4.84 -10.69 9.86
CA LEU A 109 4.25 -9.86 8.84
C LEU A 109 5.25 -9.61 7.70
N THR A 110 4.73 -9.45 6.50
CA THR A 110 5.54 -8.98 5.37
C THR A 110 5.92 -7.53 5.62
N ARG A 111 7.21 -7.21 5.51
CA ARG A 111 7.72 -5.85 5.68
C ARG A 111 8.18 -5.31 4.36
N PHE A 112 7.93 -4.03 4.14
CA PHE A 112 8.24 -3.41 2.87
C PHE A 112 8.55 -1.93 3.07
N ILE A 113 9.29 -1.37 2.11
CA ILE A 113 9.68 0.04 2.11
C ILE A 113 9.39 0.63 0.72
N PRO A 114 9.24 1.97 0.63
CA PRO A 114 9.13 2.60 -0.67
C PRO A 114 10.47 2.52 -1.40
N THR A 115 10.41 2.36 -2.72
CA THR A 115 11.61 2.47 -3.57
C THR A 115 11.94 3.94 -3.79
N ASP A 116 13.12 4.20 -4.36
CA ASP A 116 13.48 5.56 -4.74
C ASP A 116 12.46 6.16 -5.70
N ARG A 117 11.89 5.35 -6.56
CA ARG A 117 10.86 5.79 -7.50
C ARG A 117 9.64 6.37 -6.79
N LEU A 118 9.17 5.69 -5.74
CA LEU A 118 8.04 6.19 -4.97
C LEU A 118 8.45 7.39 -4.10
N LEU A 119 9.66 7.35 -3.54
CA LEU A 119 10.16 8.48 -2.74
C LEU A 119 10.26 9.75 -3.58
N GLU A 120 10.69 9.65 -4.84
CA GLU A 120 10.71 10.79 -5.75
C GLU A 120 9.30 11.35 -5.98
N LYS A 121 8.31 10.46 -6.10
CA LYS A 121 6.92 10.89 -6.24
C LYS A 121 6.43 11.58 -4.97
N PHE A 122 6.83 11.10 -3.80
CA PHE A 122 6.51 11.76 -2.53
C PHE A 122 7.13 13.15 -2.46
N GLU A 123 8.35 13.32 -2.95
CA GLU A 123 9.02 14.62 -2.96
C GLU A 123 8.22 15.66 -3.74
N SER A 124 7.55 15.26 -4.80
CA SER A 124 6.72 16.18 -5.57
C SER A 124 5.55 16.74 -4.74
N LEU A 125 5.17 16.05 -3.67
CA LEU A 125 4.13 16.52 -2.74
C LEU A 125 4.70 17.39 -1.62
N GLU A 126 5.99 17.33 -1.35
CA GLU A 126 6.61 18.05 -0.23
C GLU A 126 6.55 19.57 -0.38
N GLY A 127 6.39 20.07 -1.59
CA GLY A 127 6.16 21.49 -1.83
C GLY A 127 4.80 21.97 -1.34
N HIS A 128 3.89 21.06 -1.01
CA HIS A 128 2.58 21.43 -0.49
C HIS A 128 2.67 21.69 1.04
N PRO A 129 2.05 22.77 1.54
CA PRO A 129 2.14 23.09 2.97
C PRO A 129 1.83 21.96 3.92
N ALA A 130 0.89 21.07 3.56
CA ALA A 130 0.50 19.95 4.42
C ALA A 130 1.63 18.93 4.61
N PHE A 131 2.66 18.95 3.77
CA PHE A 131 3.75 17.99 3.80
C PHE A 131 5.07 18.61 4.25
N GLN A 132 5.06 19.85 4.69
CA GLN A 132 6.27 20.56 5.14
C GLN A 132 6.53 20.44 6.65
N LEU A 133 5.83 19.53 7.32
CA LEU A 133 5.99 19.30 8.76
C LEU A 133 7.14 18.37 9.11
N LYS A 134 7.91 17.99 8.14
CA LYS A 134 9.06 17.15 8.27
C LYS A 134 10.16 17.86 9.04
N PRO A 135 10.70 17.29 10.12
CA PRO A 135 11.78 17.93 10.87
C PRO A 135 13.05 18.01 10.07
#